data_cd12490a72feaed10b451a7f94ec6c1a
#
_entry.id   cd12490a72feaed10b451a7f94ec6c1a
#
_cell.length_a   1.000
_cell.length_b   1.000
_cell.length_c   1.000
_cell.angle_alpha   90.00
_cell.angle_beta   90.00
_cell.angle_gamma   90.00
#
_symmetry.space_group_name_H-M   'P 1'
#
loop_
_entity.id
_entity.type
_entity.pdbx_description
1 polymer ?
#
loop_
_entity_poly.entity_id
_entity_poly.type
_entity_poly.pdbx_seq_one_letter_code
_entity_poly.pdbx_strand_id
1 'polypeptide(L)'
;MYNTSIVGEIPCAIFSLEMDGVQLVRRLASIDTLIPHERIRNGRTTDEEELKLMSSVEKIANSKIFIEDKTSMNIRDIRTKASVLKKKHNIGYIVVDYIQLMSGTDVKGKNREQIVSDISRGLKCIAKELEIPVIALSQLNRAVEQRPDKMPQLSDLRESGAIEQDADSILFLMRPEYYNM
;
A
#
# COMPACT_ATOMS: atom_id res chain seq x y z
N MET A 1 4.26 -3.39 6.84
CA MET A 1 3.21 -4.32 7.35
C MET A 1 3.78 -5.49 8.14
N TYR A 2 4.66 -6.33 7.58
CA TYR A 2 5.19 -7.51 8.28
C TYR A 2 5.73 -7.16 9.67
N ASN A 3 6.71 -6.29 9.79
CA ASN A 3 7.32 -5.93 11.07
C ASN A 3 6.32 -5.28 12.05
N THR A 4 5.38 -4.48 11.56
CA THR A 4 4.47 -3.74 12.44
C THR A 4 3.29 -4.62 12.89
N SER A 5 2.71 -5.41 11.99
CA SER A 5 1.48 -6.14 12.30
C SER A 5 1.71 -7.59 12.70
N ILE A 6 2.77 -8.25 12.21
CA ILE A 6 3.06 -9.63 12.57
C ILE A 6 4.03 -9.68 13.76
N VAL A 7 5.11 -8.90 13.73
CA VAL A 7 6.11 -8.87 14.81
C VAL A 7 5.66 -7.96 15.96
N GLY A 8 5.14 -6.76 15.62
CA GLY A 8 4.70 -5.77 16.60
C GLY A 8 3.23 -5.89 17.03
N GLU A 9 2.48 -6.86 16.48
CA GLU A 9 1.08 -7.15 16.79
C GLU A 9 0.11 -5.97 16.66
N ILE A 10 0.48 -4.94 15.89
CA ILE A 10 -0.38 -3.77 15.64
C ILE A 10 -1.36 -4.09 14.51
N PRO A 11 -2.68 -4.12 14.77
CA PRO A 11 -3.67 -4.37 13.74
C PRO A 11 -3.60 -3.32 12.62
N CYS A 12 -3.75 -3.73 11.36
CA CYS A 12 -3.77 -2.79 10.23
C CYS A 12 -4.80 -3.15 9.17
N ALA A 13 -5.17 -2.16 8.36
CA ALA A 13 -5.91 -2.37 7.13
C ALA A 13 -5.05 -2.05 5.92
N ILE A 14 -5.08 -2.90 4.89
CA ILE A 14 -4.52 -2.60 3.57
C ILE A 14 -5.63 -2.58 2.53
N PHE A 15 -5.72 -1.49 1.80
CA PHE A 15 -6.57 -1.33 0.63
C PHE A 15 -5.69 -1.50 -0.61
N SER A 16 -5.71 -2.69 -1.20
CA SER A 16 -4.92 -3.04 -2.37
C SER A 16 -5.78 -2.95 -3.61
N LEU A 17 -5.41 -2.06 -4.53
CA LEU A 17 -6.14 -1.82 -5.77
C LEU A 17 -5.46 -2.47 -6.98
N GLU A 18 -4.20 -2.87 -6.83
CA GLU A 18 -3.40 -3.51 -7.87
C GLU A 18 -3.23 -5.01 -7.65
N MET A 19 -3.01 -5.41 -6.40
CA MET A 19 -2.69 -6.80 -6.06
C MET A 19 -3.85 -7.46 -5.32
N ASP A 20 -4.12 -8.73 -5.65
CA ASP A 20 -5.05 -9.54 -4.88
C ASP A 20 -4.48 -9.97 -3.51
N GLY A 21 -5.36 -10.39 -2.60
CA GLY A 21 -4.99 -10.78 -1.25
C GLY A 21 -4.04 -11.97 -1.21
N VAL A 22 -4.16 -12.90 -2.15
CA VAL A 22 -3.28 -14.08 -2.24
C VAL A 22 -1.86 -13.66 -2.59
N GLN A 23 -1.70 -12.71 -3.52
CA GLN A 23 -0.38 -12.16 -3.86
C GLN A 23 0.25 -11.44 -2.68
N LEU A 24 -0.53 -10.67 -1.91
CA LEU A 24 -0.05 -10.00 -0.70
C LEU A 24 0.39 -11.00 0.37
N VAL A 25 -0.40 -12.05 0.62
CA VAL A 25 -0.04 -13.11 1.57
C VAL A 25 1.24 -13.83 1.13
N ARG A 26 1.40 -14.15 -0.16
CA ARG A 26 2.64 -14.74 -0.70
C ARG A 26 3.86 -13.84 -0.50
N ARG A 27 3.71 -12.52 -0.65
CA ARG A 27 4.79 -11.56 -0.37
C ARG A 27 5.14 -11.51 1.12
N LEU A 28 4.15 -11.52 2.00
CA LEU A 28 4.37 -11.57 3.45
C LEU A 28 5.07 -12.88 3.85
N ALA A 29 4.64 -14.02 3.30
CA ALA A 29 5.27 -15.32 3.54
C ALA A 29 6.72 -15.35 3.02
N SER A 30 7.00 -14.75 1.86
CA SER A 30 8.36 -14.60 1.35
C SER A 30 9.26 -13.78 2.29
N ILE A 31 8.73 -12.73 2.91
CA ILE A 31 9.47 -11.92 3.89
C ILE A 31 9.71 -12.72 5.18
N ASP A 32 8.72 -13.47 5.67
CA ASP A 32 8.82 -14.26 6.91
C ASP A 32 9.79 -15.44 6.78
N THR A 33 9.74 -16.14 5.65
CA THR A 33 10.52 -17.37 5.41
C THR A 33 11.86 -17.14 4.75
N LEU A 34 12.08 -15.95 4.17
CA LEU A 34 13.23 -15.60 3.30
C LEU A 34 13.30 -16.45 2.02
N ILE A 35 12.23 -17.17 1.67
CA ILE A 35 12.15 -17.89 0.41
C ILE A 35 11.82 -16.89 -0.71
N PRO A 36 12.57 -16.89 -1.83
CA PRO A 36 12.32 -15.97 -2.94
C PRO A 36 10.88 -16.07 -3.45
N HIS A 37 10.21 -14.93 -3.56
CA HIS A 37 8.80 -14.85 -3.98
C HIS A 37 8.54 -15.59 -5.30
N GLU A 38 9.50 -15.57 -6.23
CA GLU A 38 9.37 -16.28 -7.51
C GLU A 38 9.30 -17.80 -7.34
N ARG A 39 10.03 -18.38 -6.39
CA ARG A 39 9.99 -19.82 -6.10
C ARG A 39 8.64 -20.21 -5.52
N ILE A 40 8.11 -19.40 -4.58
CA ILE A 40 6.77 -19.60 -3.99
C ILE A 40 5.71 -19.52 -5.09
N ARG A 41 5.79 -18.50 -5.96
CA ARG A 41 4.82 -18.31 -7.04
C ARG A 41 4.79 -19.46 -8.04
N ASN A 42 5.94 -20.00 -8.36
CA ASN A 42 6.09 -21.05 -9.38
C ASN A 42 6.00 -22.48 -8.81
N GLY A 43 5.72 -22.64 -7.50
CA GLY A 43 5.66 -23.95 -6.85
C GLY A 43 7.00 -24.73 -6.87
N ARG A 44 8.12 -23.98 -6.88
CA ARG A 44 9.47 -24.59 -6.92
C ARG A 44 10.12 -24.57 -5.52
N THR A 45 9.35 -25.03 -4.55
CA THR A 45 9.77 -25.14 -3.15
C THR A 45 10.20 -26.57 -2.84
N THR A 46 11.10 -26.76 -1.89
CA THR A 46 11.44 -28.06 -1.32
C THR A 46 10.44 -28.42 -0.23
N ASP A 47 10.38 -29.70 0.16
CA ASP A 47 9.49 -30.16 1.24
C ASP A 47 9.76 -29.39 2.55
N GLU A 48 11.01 -29.10 2.88
CA GLU A 48 11.38 -28.29 4.04
C GLU A 48 10.86 -26.85 3.94
N GLU A 49 10.96 -26.25 2.75
CA GLU A 49 10.45 -24.89 2.51
C GLU A 49 8.92 -24.85 2.55
N GLU A 50 8.24 -25.92 2.13
CA GLU A 50 6.79 -26.02 2.23
C GLU A 50 6.31 -26.05 3.69
N LEU A 51 7.00 -26.79 4.55
CA LEU A 51 6.70 -26.75 5.99
C LEU A 51 6.88 -25.36 6.59
N LYS A 52 7.95 -24.65 6.22
CA LYS A 52 8.15 -23.25 6.65
C LYS A 52 7.05 -22.32 6.13
N LEU A 53 6.62 -22.51 4.88
CA LEU A 53 5.54 -21.73 4.29
C LEU A 53 4.21 -21.99 4.98
N MET A 54 3.87 -23.24 5.30
CA MET A 54 2.64 -23.58 6.03
C MET A 54 2.60 -22.86 7.39
N SER A 55 3.69 -22.94 8.17
CA SER A 55 3.79 -22.25 9.45
C SER A 55 3.68 -20.73 9.29
N SER A 56 4.31 -20.17 8.26
CA SER A 56 4.23 -18.74 7.96
C SER A 56 2.82 -18.29 7.59
N VAL A 57 2.12 -19.05 6.76
CA VAL A 57 0.73 -18.76 6.37
C VAL A 57 -0.19 -18.81 7.59
N GLU A 58 -0.04 -19.79 8.48
CA GLU A 58 -0.79 -19.85 9.74
C GLU A 58 -0.54 -18.62 10.62
N LYS A 59 0.72 -18.20 10.75
CA LYS A 59 1.11 -17.00 11.49
C LYS A 59 0.48 -15.73 10.88
N ILE A 60 0.49 -15.62 9.54
CA ILE A 60 -0.14 -14.50 8.84
C ILE A 60 -1.66 -14.52 9.01
N ALA A 61 -2.29 -15.68 8.90
CA ALA A 61 -3.74 -15.84 9.08
C ALA A 61 -4.21 -15.45 10.49
N ASN A 62 -3.39 -15.73 11.51
CA ASN A 62 -3.66 -15.36 12.90
C ASN A 62 -3.29 -13.89 13.21
N SER A 63 -2.62 -13.20 12.28
CA SER A 63 -2.30 -11.78 12.43
C SER A 63 -3.53 -10.90 12.18
N LYS A 64 -3.52 -9.71 12.74
CA LYS A 64 -4.61 -8.74 12.57
C LYS A 64 -4.36 -7.83 11.35
N ILE A 65 -4.08 -8.43 10.19
CA ILE A 65 -3.95 -7.73 8.90
C ILE A 65 -5.26 -7.91 8.13
N PHE A 66 -5.99 -6.81 7.93
CA PHE A 66 -7.25 -6.81 7.18
C PHE A 66 -6.97 -6.37 5.75
N ILE A 67 -7.17 -7.28 4.79
CA ILE A 67 -6.90 -7.05 3.37
C ILE A 67 -8.22 -6.78 2.65
N GLU A 68 -8.28 -5.66 1.94
CA GLU A 68 -9.36 -5.28 1.03
C GLU A 68 -8.78 -5.11 -0.37
N ASP A 69 -9.01 -6.10 -1.24
CA ASP A 69 -8.39 -6.23 -2.57
C ASP A 69 -9.36 -5.96 -3.73
N LYS A 70 -10.23 -4.99 -3.56
CA LYS A 70 -11.18 -4.61 -4.61
C LYS A 70 -10.50 -3.75 -5.69
N THR A 71 -10.73 -4.10 -6.95
CA THR A 71 -10.17 -3.41 -8.13
C THR A 71 -10.60 -1.95 -8.30
N SER A 72 -11.68 -1.53 -7.65
CA SER A 72 -12.15 -0.15 -7.69
C SER A 72 -12.73 0.24 -6.34
N MET A 73 -12.12 1.24 -5.71
CA MET A 73 -12.60 1.87 -4.48
C MET A 73 -12.46 3.38 -4.59
N ASN A 74 -13.41 4.10 -4.02
CA ASN A 74 -13.32 5.53 -3.85
C ASN A 74 -13.02 5.88 -2.39
N ILE A 75 -12.77 7.16 -2.11
CA ILE A 75 -12.40 7.62 -0.77
C ILE A 75 -13.48 7.38 0.29
N ARG A 76 -14.77 7.36 -0.11
CA ARG A 76 -15.90 7.09 0.81
C ARG A 76 -15.92 5.62 1.22
N ASP A 77 -15.59 4.71 0.29
CA ASP A 77 -15.50 3.28 0.56
C ASP A 77 -14.39 2.99 1.58
N ILE A 78 -13.21 3.59 1.38
CA ILE A 78 -12.09 3.48 2.32
C ILE A 78 -12.47 4.02 3.68
N ARG A 79 -13.06 5.23 3.76
CA ARG A 79 -13.51 5.82 5.03
C ARG A 79 -14.46 4.91 5.78
N THR A 80 -15.49 4.40 5.10
CA THR A 80 -16.50 3.53 5.72
C THR A 80 -15.88 2.26 6.28
N LYS A 81 -15.06 1.56 5.46
CA LYS A 81 -14.41 0.32 5.88
C LYS A 81 -13.39 0.53 6.99
N ALA A 82 -12.55 1.55 6.86
CA ALA A 82 -11.56 1.91 7.88
C ALA A 82 -12.22 2.24 9.23
N SER A 83 -13.33 2.99 9.22
CA SER A 83 -14.09 3.31 10.44
C SER A 83 -14.67 2.06 11.10
N VAL A 84 -15.19 1.12 10.32
CA VAL A 84 -15.69 -0.17 10.84
C VAL A 84 -14.55 -0.99 11.45
N LEU A 85 -13.41 -1.09 10.75
CA LEU A 85 -12.23 -1.82 11.22
C LEU A 85 -11.61 -1.17 12.47
N LYS A 86 -11.56 0.17 12.51
CA LYS A 86 -11.11 0.91 13.70
C LYS A 86 -11.99 0.62 14.90
N LYS A 87 -13.31 0.66 14.73
CA LYS A 87 -14.27 0.40 15.82
C LYS A 87 -14.24 -1.06 16.31
N LYS A 88 -14.13 -2.03 15.38
CA LYS A 88 -14.20 -3.47 15.72
C LYS A 88 -12.88 -4.06 16.18
N HIS A 89 -11.78 -3.64 15.57
CA HIS A 89 -10.48 -4.28 15.69
C HIS A 89 -9.38 -3.33 16.17
N ASN A 90 -9.73 -2.06 16.41
CA ASN A 90 -8.81 -1.01 16.83
C ASN A 90 -7.54 -0.96 15.95
N ILE A 91 -7.71 -0.95 14.63
CA ILE A 91 -6.56 -0.85 13.72
C ILE A 91 -5.69 0.35 14.07
N GLY A 92 -4.36 0.16 14.02
CA GLY A 92 -3.37 1.17 14.38
C GLY A 92 -2.85 1.97 13.19
N TYR A 93 -3.06 1.50 11.95
CA TYR A 93 -2.69 2.23 10.73
C TYR A 93 -3.40 1.67 9.49
N ILE A 94 -3.35 2.45 8.40
CA ILE A 94 -3.91 2.10 7.10
C ILE A 94 -2.82 2.17 6.04
N VAL A 95 -2.86 1.24 5.07
CA VAL A 95 -2.05 1.28 3.85
C VAL A 95 -2.98 1.33 2.64
N VAL A 96 -2.67 2.18 1.66
CA VAL A 96 -3.38 2.28 0.37
C VAL A 96 -2.40 2.06 -0.77
N ASP A 97 -2.60 1.01 -1.57
CA ASP A 97 -1.69 0.61 -2.64
C ASP A 97 -2.46 0.51 -3.99
N TYR A 98 -2.35 1.49 -4.86
CA TYR A 98 -1.83 2.84 -4.77
C TYR A 98 -2.90 3.88 -5.19
N ILE A 99 -2.74 5.11 -4.75
CA ILE A 99 -3.81 6.13 -4.82
C ILE A 99 -4.28 6.45 -6.24
N GLN A 100 -3.42 6.34 -7.26
CA GLN A 100 -3.80 6.59 -8.64
C GLN A 100 -4.75 5.52 -9.23
N LEU A 101 -4.96 4.38 -8.60
CA LEU A 101 -5.99 3.41 -9.02
C LEU A 101 -7.35 3.69 -8.39
N MET A 102 -7.44 4.60 -7.43
CA MET A 102 -8.71 4.96 -6.81
C MET A 102 -9.63 5.69 -7.79
N SER A 103 -10.93 5.44 -7.64
CA SER A 103 -11.98 6.12 -8.38
C SER A 103 -12.33 7.44 -7.73
N GLY A 104 -12.60 8.47 -8.56
CA GLY A 104 -13.17 9.72 -8.07
C GLY A 104 -14.62 9.54 -7.61
N THR A 105 -15.05 10.33 -6.62
CA THR A 105 -16.45 10.32 -6.15
C THR A 105 -17.39 11.13 -7.05
N ASP A 106 -16.88 12.22 -7.63
CA ASP A 106 -17.60 13.08 -8.56
C ASP A 106 -16.70 13.36 -9.78
N VAL A 107 -16.87 12.56 -10.83
CA VAL A 107 -15.96 12.54 -11.99
C VAL A 107 -16.37 13.57 -13.07
N LYS A 108 -17.62 14.10 -13.03
CA LYS A 108 -18.08 15.03 -14.06
C LYS A 108 -17.25 16.31 -14.06
N GLY A 109 -16.47 16.50 -15.13
CA GLY A 109 -15.68 17.70 -15.38
C GLY A 109 -14.34 17.79 -14.63
N LYS A 110 -13.95 16.79 -13.83
CA LYS A 110 -12.65 16.76 -13.15
C LYS A 110 -11.59 16.06 -13.99
N ASN A 111 -10.41 16.67 -14.07
CA ASN A 111 -9.23 16.03 -14.61
C ASN A 111 -8.60 15.06 -13.59
N ARG A 112 -7.62 14.25 -14.02
CA ARG A 112 -6.97 13.25 -13.18
C ARG A 112 -6.28 13.84 -11.95
N GLU A 113 -5.62 14.97 -12.12
CA GLU A 113 -4.94 15.69 -11.04
C GLU A 113 -5.90 16.11 -9.92
N GLN A 114 -7.07 16.64 -10.30
CA GLN A 114 -8.11 17.02 -9.33
C GLN A 114 -8.65 15.81 -8.56
N ILE A 115 -8.82 14.67 -9.24
CA ILE A 115 -9.26 13.43 -8.59
C ILE A 115 -8.24 12.96 -7.55
N VAL A 116 -6.95 12.95 -7.90
CA VAL A 116 -5.89 12.54 -6.97
C VAL A 116 -5.77 13.53 -5.80
N SER A 117 -5.97 14.83 -6.06
CA SER A 117 -6.00 15.86 -5.01
C SER A 117 -7.14 15.64 -4.01
N ASP A 118 -8.35 15.32 -4.50
CA ASP A 118 -9.48 15.00 -3.63
C ASP A 118 -9.24 13.75 -2.79
N ILE A 119 -8.61 12.73 -3.39
CA ILE A 119 -8.23 11.49 -2.71
C ILE A 119 -7.20 11.78 -1.60
N SER A 120 -6.13 12.51 -1.91
CA SER A 120 -5.09 12.89 -0.95
C SER A 120 -5.68 13.58 0.26
N ARG A 121 -6.46 14.65 0.02
CA ARG A 121 -7.17 15.38 1.09
C ARG A 121 -8.11 14.47 1.88
N GLY A 122 -8.83 13.56 1.20
CA GLY A 122 -9.71 12.59 1.84
C GLY A 122 -8.96 11.62 2.76
N LEU A 123 -7.78 11.14 2.35
CA LEU A 123 -6.92 10.28 3.18
C LEU A 123 -6.41 11.03 4.41
N LYS A 124 -6.02 12.30 4.26
CA LYS A 124 -5.64 13.16 5.40
C LYS A 124 -6.80 13.34 6.38
N CYS A 125 -8.03 13.52 5.89
CA CYS A 125 -9.21 13.59 6.74
C CYS A 125 -9.43 12.28 7.50
N ILE A 126 -9.33 11.12 6.84
CA ILE A 126 -9.44 9.80 7.48
C ILE A 126 -8.40 9.62 8.58
N ALA A 127 -7.13 9.98 8.32
CA ALA A 127 -6.07 9.91 9.31
C ALA A 127 -6.40 10.71 10.59
N LYS A 128 -6.92 11.93 10.41
CA LYS A 128 -7.33 12.79 11.52
C LYS A 128 -8.57 12.27 12.26
N GLU A 129 -9.60 11.82 11.53
CA GLU A 129 -10.85 11.34 12.12
C GLU A 129 -10.67 10.05 12.93
N LEU A 130 -9.80 9.15 12.45
CA LEU A 130 -9.56 7.87 13.10
C LEU A 130 -8.37 7.91 14.07
N GLU A 131 -7.64 9.03 14.10
CA GLU A 131 -6.42 9.21 14.91
C GLU A 131 -5.39 8.11 14.67
N ILE A 132 -5.17 7.75 13.39
CA ILE A 132 -4.20 6.74 12.97
C ILE A 132 -3.43 7.20 11.74
N PRO A 133 -2.16 6.78 11.58
CA PRO A 133 -1.40 7.06 10.37
C PRO A 133 -1.99 6.36 9.14
N VAL A 134 -1.95 7.06 8.01
CA VAL A 134 -2.27 6.52 6.69
C VAL A 134 -1.02 6.56 5.83
N ILE A 135 -0.62 5.40 5.33
CA ILE A 135 0.50 5.24 4.40
C ILE A 135 -0.10 5.10 3.01
N ALA A 136 0.06 6.11 2.18
CA ALA A 136 -0.42 6.12 0.80
C ALA A 136 0.75 5.89 -0.16
N LEU A 137 0.68 4.85 -0.98
CA LEU A 137 1.64 4.64 -2.05
C LEU A 137 1.23 5.49 -3.25
N SER A 138 2.21 6.10 -3.88
CA SER A 138 2.01 6.94 -5.07
C SER A 138 3.06 6.61 -6.12
N GLN A 139 2.60 6.40 -7.35
CA GLN A 139 3.50 6.25 -8.48
C GLN A 139 4.07 7.61 -8.89
N LEU A 140 5.35 7.65 -9.20
CA LEU A 140 6.02 8.84 -9.72
C LEU A 140 5.77 9.00 -11.22
N ASN A 141 5.85 10.24 -11.71
CA ASN A 141 5.84 10.52 -13.14
C ASN A 141 7.08 9.88 -13.81
N ARG A 142 6.88 9.26 -14.95
CA ARG A 142 7.97 8.63 -15.73
C ARG A 142 9.05 9.62 -16.19
N ALA A 143 8.79 10.92 -16.14
CA ALA A 143 9.78 11.94 -16.43
C ALA A 143 11.06 11.83 -15.55
N VAL A 144 10.97 11.23 -14.36
CA VAL A 144 12.13 10.93 -13.51
C VAL A 144 13.16 10.05 -14.24
N GLU A 145 12.72 9.11 -15.09
CA GLU A 145 13.59 8.21 -15.83
C GLU A 145 14.36 8.91 -16.96
N GLN A 146 13.92 10.11 -17.36
CA GLN A 146 14.58 10.91 -18.41
C GLN A 146 15.70 11.80 -17.87
N ARG A 147 15.75 12.01 -16.54
CA ARG A 147 16.83 12.77 -15.91
C ARG A 147 18.14 11.99 -15.87
N PRO A 148 19.29 12.64 -16.00
CA PRO A 148 20.60 11.97 -15.93
C PRO A 148 20.83 11.25 -14.61
N ASP A 149 20.45 11.86 -13.49
CA ASP A 149 20.63 11.33 -12.12
C ASP A 149 19.50 10.40 -11.69
N LYS A 150 18.36 10.41 -12.40
CA LYS A 150 17.15 9.60 -12.10
C LYS A 150 16.68 9.68 -10.64
N MET A 151 17.14 10.70 -9.92
CA MET A 151 16.76 10.90 -8.53
C MET A 151 15.33 11.41 -8.42
N PRO A 152 14.47 10.76 -7.62
CA PRO A 152 13.13 11.24 -7.36
C PRO A 152 13.12 12.61 -6.68
N GLN A 153 12.18 13.45 -7.08
CA GLN A 153 11.97 14.80 -6.54
C GLN A 153 10.49 15.06 -6.30
N LEU A 154 10.16 16.05 -5.47
CA LEU A 154 8.77 16.43 -5.20
C LEU A 154 8.00 16.80 -6.47
N SER A 155 8.68 17.40 -7.45
CA SER A 155 8.09 17.71 -8.77
C SER A 155 7.63 16.48 -9.56
N ASP A 156 8.11 15.28 -9.22
CA ASP A 156 7.68 14.03 -9.86
C ASP A 156 6.32 13.56 -9.36
N LEU A 157 5.82 14.15 -8.28
CA LEU A 157 4.45 14.05 -7.79
C LEU A 157 3.49 15.03 -8.50
N ARG A 158 3.89 15.64 -9.63
CA ARG A 158 3.26 16.79 -10.29
C ARG A 158 1.79 16.55 -10.72
N GLU A 159 1.41 15.33 -11.03
CA GLU A 159 -0.02 15.00 -11.25
C GLU A 159 -0.80 14.94 -9.92
N SER A 160 -0.16 15.30 -8.82
CA SER A 160 -0.63 15.13 -7.46
C SER A 160 -0.04 16.20 -6.53
N GLY A 161 0.09 17.46 -6.98
CA GLY A 161 0.65 18.56 -6.19
C GLY A 161 0.00 18.74 -4.81
N ALA A 162 -1.23 18.28 -4.65
CA ALA A 162 -1.90 18.24 -3.36
C ALA A 162 -1.28 17.22 -2.39
N ILE A 163 -0.64 16.14 -2.88
CA ILE A 163 0.01 15.14 -2.00
C ILE A 163 1.12 15.81 -1.19
N GLU A 164 1.91 16.68 -1.82
CA GLU A 164 2.97 17.42 -1.16
C GLU A 164 2.44 18.31 -0.03
N GLN A 165 1.25 18.89 -0.21
CA GLN A 165 0.62 19.76 0.79
C GLN A 165 -0.09 19.00 1.91
N ASP A 166 -0.66 17.83 1.59
CA ASP A 166 -1.44 17.04 2.54
C ASP A 166 -0.56 16.08 3.36
N ALA A 167 0.55 15.59 2.80
CA ALA A 167 1.43 14.62 3.47
C ALA A 167 2.24 15.29 4.59
N ASP A 168 2.38 14.61 5.73
CA ASP A 168 3.28 15.03 6.80
C ASP A 168 4.73 14.60 6.52
N SER A 169 4.91 13.52 5.76
CA SER A 169 6.21 12.99 5.33
C SER A 169 6.10 12.34 3.96
N ILE A 170 7.10 12.55 3.12
CA ILE A 170 7.23 11.94 1.80
C ILE A 170 8.54 11.16 1.75
N LEU A 171 8.43 9.87 1.42
CA LEU A 171 9.57 8.97 1.28
C LEU A 171 9.67 8.52 -0.18
N PHE A 172 10.81 8.75 -0.80
CA PHE A 172 11.10 8.25 -2.14
C PHE A 172 11.89 6.95 -2.06
N LEU A 173 11.44 5.94 -2.81
CA LEU A 173 12.15 4.68 -2.97
C LEU A 173 12.87 4.66 -4.31
N MET A 174 14.17 4.41 -4.28
CA MET A 174 15.00 4.27 -5.46
C MET A 174 15.78 2.95 -5.41
N ARG A 175 15.93 2.29 -6.54
CA ARG A 175 16.78 1.12 -6.73
C ARG A 175 17.92 1.48 -7.67
N PRO A 176 19.10 1.88 -7.16
CA PRO A 176 20.25 2.26 -7.99
C PRO A 176 20.67 1.15 -8.96
N GLU A 177 20.59 -0.12 -8.51
CA GLU A 177 20.98 -1.29 -9.32
C GLU A 177 20.11 -1.45 -10.58
N TYR A 178 18.87 -0.99 -10.55
CA TYR A 178 17.97 -1.01 -11.71
C TYR A 178 18.47 -0.07 -12.83
N TYR A 179 19.21 0.96 -12.47
CA TYR A 179 19.74 1.98 -13.38
C TYR A 179 21.23 1.81 -13.67
N ASN A 180 21.86 0.71 -13.22
CA ASN A 180 23.31 0.46 -13.30
C ASN A 180 24.16 1.61 -12.70
N MET A 181 23.71 2.17 -11.60
CA MET A 181 24.38 3.22 -10.82
C MET A 181 25.21 2.62 -9.69
#